data_cdaaf199dc0ea6090460949526cde9f9
#
_entry.id   cdaaf199dc0ea6090460949526cde9f9
#
_cell.length_a   1.000
_cell.length_b   1.000
_cell.length_c   1.000
_cell.angle_alpha   90.00
_cell.angle_beta   90.00
_cell.angle_gamma   90.00
#
_symmetry.space_group_name_H-M   'P 1'
#
loop_
_entity.id
_entity.type
_entity.pdbx_description
1 polymer ?
#
loop_
_entity_poly.entity_id
_entity_poly.type
_entity_poly.pdbx_seq_one_letter_code
_entity_poly.pdbx_strand_id
1 'polypeptide(L)'
;TPHDQLVWDVGHQTYPHKILTGRRDEIHTVKQKDGVAPFPKREESEFDTFGVGHSSTSISAALGMAIARQSQGDDRKIVAVIGDGAMTAGMAFEALMHAGGMEPEPNLLVILNDNNMSISEAVGGLTKMLGRATGSRTLNALREGGKKILGDKKNNPARFVKRWEEHWKGMFVPSTMFE
;
A
#
# COMPACT_ATOMS: atom_id res chain seq x y z
N THR A 1 16.49 -1.41 -0.64
CA THR A 1 17.86 -1.95 -0.86
C THR A 1 17.86 -2.71 -2.17
N PRO A 2 19.01 -2.91 -2.84
CA PRO A 2 19.06 -3.70 -4.06
C PRO A 2 18.65 -5.17 -3.85
N HIS A 3 18.70 -5.67 -2.62
CA HIS A 3 18.27 -7.03 -2.28
C HIS A 3 16.74 -7.15 -2.40
N ASP A 4 15.97 -6.28 -1.76
CA ASP A 4 14.51 -6.26 -1.88
C ASP A 4 14.07 -5.47 -3.10
N GLN A 5 12.90 -5.74 -3.61
CA GLN A 5 12.38 -5.15 -4.84
C GLN A 5 11.18 -4.25 -4.55
N LEU A 6 11.25 -3.01 -5.04
CA LEU A 6 10.22 -2.01 -4.86
C LEU A 6 9.59 -1.68 -6.21
N VAL A 7 8.27 -1.84 -6.31
CA VAL A 7 7.47 -1.52 -7.50
C VAL A 7 6.54 -0.36 -7.18
N TRP A 8 6.68 0.72 -7.91
CA TRP A 8 5.83 1.90 -7.79
C TRP A 8 4.65 1.86 -8.75
N ASP A 9 3.52 2.40 -8.34
CA ASP A 9 2.41 2.62 -9.25
C ASP A 9 2.50 4.00 -9.91
N VAL A 10 2.31 4.05 -11.22
CA VAL A 10 2.44 5.22 -12.09
C VAL A 10 3.85 5.83 -12.09
N GLY A 11 4.34 6.28 -10.96
CA GLY A 11 5.66 6.89 -10.81
C GLY A 11 5.66 8.36 -10.35
N HIS A 12 4.53 9.04 -10.28
CA HIS A 12 4.44 10.44 -9.84
C HIS A 12 4.84 10.65 -8.37
N GLN A 13 4.87 9.59 -7.56
CA GLN A 13 5.28 9.59 -6.15
C GLN A 13 6.77 9.26 -5.96
N THR A 14 7.55 9.10 -7.03
CA THR A 14 8.89 8.50 -6.98
C THR A 14 10.05 9.49 -6.90
N TYR A 15 9.80 10.79 -6.85
CA TYR A 15 10.89 11.77 -6.70
C TYR A 15 11.70 11.58 -5.42
N PRO A 16 11.10 11.33 -4.24
CA PRO A 16 11.86 10.97 -3.04
C PRO A 16 12.70 9.69 -3.22
N HIS A 17 12.16 8.68 -3.89
CA HIS A 17 12.88 7.46 -4.22
C HIS A 17 14.13 7.76 -5.06
N LYS A 18 14.00 8.55 -6.12
CA LYS A 18 15.14 8.94 -6.96
C LYS A 18 16.21 9.72 -6.18
N ILE A 19 15.80 10.65 -5.32
CA ILE A 19 16.71 11.41 -4.45
C ILE A 19 17.48 10.47 -3.52
N LEU A 20 16.79 9.53 -2.88
CA LEU A 20 17.39 8.60 -1.92
C LEU A 20 18.27 7.54 -2.59
N THR A 21 18.08 7.29 -3.88
CA THR A 21 18.83 6.30 -4.66
C THR A 21 19.90 6.91 -5.56
N GLY A 22 20.45 8.06 -5.15
CA GLY A 22 21.66 8.64 -5.74
C GLY A 22 21.45 9.68 -6.83
N ARG A 23 20.22 10.00 -7.21
CA ARG A 23 19.90 10.98 -8.28
C ARG A 23 19.55 12.37 -7.76
N ARG A 24 19.94 12.69 -6.52
CA ARG A 24 19.63 13.95 -5.86
C ARG A 24 20.12 15.17 -6.65
N ASP A 25 21.37 15.11 -7.09
CA ASP A 25 22.00 16.25 -7.76
C ASP A 25 21.51 16.46 -9.18
N GLU A 26 20.93 15.44 -9.78
CA GLU A 26 20.38 15.44 -11.13
C GLU A 26 18.87 15.67 -11.18
N ILE A 27 18.19 15.69 -10.02
CA ILE A 27 16.70 15.74 -9.97
C ILE A 27 16.11 16.98 -10.67
N HIS A 28 16.87 18.06 -10.78
CA HIS A 28 16.46 19.27 -11.48
C HIS A 28 16.33 19.06 -13.00
N THR A 29 16.89 17.99 -13.56
CA THR A 29 16.82 17.63 -14.98
C THR A 29 15.62 16.77 -15.33
N VAL A 30 14.76 16.44 -14.36
CA VAL A 30 13.57 15.61 -14.59
C VAL A 30 12.72 16.19 -15.73
N LYS A 31 12.30 15.32 -16.65
CA LYS A 31 11.54 15.66 -17.86
C LYS A 31 12.30 16.50 -18.91
N GLN A 32 13.58 16.74 -18.73
CA GLN A 32 14.41 17.37 -19.75
C GLN A 32 14.99 16.30 -20.68
N LYS A 33 15.40 16.73 -21.88
CA LYS A 33 16.10 15.85 -22.81
C LYS A 33 17.39 15.35 -22.16
N ASP A 34 17.63 14.06 -22.22
CA ASP A 34 18.79 13.36 -21.63
C ASP A 34 18.94 13.53 -20.11
N GLY A 35 17.91 14.05 -19.43
CA GLY A 35 17.84 14.16 -17.98
C GLY A 35 17.19 12.96 -17.31
N VAL A 36 17.01 13.05 -15.98
CA VAL A 36 16.39 12.02 -15.17
C VAL A 36 14.97 11.73 -15.66
N ALA A 37 14.65 10.47 -15.86
CA ALA A 37 13.32 10.02 -16.28
C ALA A 37 12.24 10.45 -15.27
N PRO A 38 11.04 10.86 -15.73
CA PRO A 38 9.97 11.29 -14.82
C PRO A 38 9.41 10.17 -13.96
N PHE A 39 9.60 8.91 -14.39
CA PHE A 39 9.15 7.72 -13.70
C PHE A 39 10.32 6.74 -13.50
N PRO A 40 10.22 5.75 -12.61
CA PRO A 40 11.20 4.69 -12.49
C PRO A 40 11.50 4.03 -13.85
N LYS A 41 12.79 3.89 -14.12
CA LYS A 41 13.29 3.33 -15.37
C LYS A 41 14.48 2.42 -15.08
N ARG A 42 14.37 1.14 -15.44
CA ARG A 42 15.35 0.10 -15.10
C ARG A 42 16.77 0.41 -15.60
N GLU A 43 16.88 1.07 -16.73
CA GLU A 43 18.17 1.44 -17.34
C GLU A 43 18.82 2.63 -16.62
N GLU A 44 18.06 3.35 -15.77
CA GLU A 44 18.55 4.52 -15.04
C GLU A 44 19.17 4.15 -13.70
N SER A 45 18.64 3.12 -13.03
CA SER A 45 19.08 2.75 -11.69
C SER A 45 18.75 1.29 -11.37
N GLU A 46 19.66 0.61 -10.68
CA GLU A 46 19.42 -0.73 -10.12
C GLU A 46 18.29 -0.78 -9.09
N PHE A 47 17.96 0.37 -8.49
CA PHE A 47 16.84 0.51 -7.56
C PHE A 47 15.49 0.65 -8.25
N ASP A 48 15.47 0.91 -9.54
CA ASP A 48 14.25 1.00 -10.33
C ASP A 48 13.88 -0.40 -10.86
N THR A 49 13.31 -1.21 -9.99
CA THR A 49 13.03 -2.64 -10.24
C THR A 49 12.13 -2.89 -11.44
N PHE A 50 11.19 -1.98 -11.70
CA PHE A 50 10.18 -2.10 -12.74
C PHE A 50 9.94 -0.75 -13.42
N GLY A 51 9.89 -0.75 -14.75
CA GLY A 51 9.52 0.44 -15.53
C GLY A 51 8.03 0.69 -15.42
N VAL A 52 7.67 1.91 -15.00
CA VAL A 52 6.27 2.28 -14.72
C VAL A 52 5.85 3.50 -15.54
N GLY A 53 4.54 3.77 -15.55
CA GLY A 53 3.94 4.89 -16.29
C GLY A 53 2.43 4.79 -16.35
N HIS A 54 1.88 3.57 -16.41
CA HIS A 54 0.45 3.30 -16.31
C HIS A 54 0.04 3.05 -14.86
N SER A 55 -1.14 3.52 -14.49
CA SER A 55 -1.72 3.25 -13.16
C SER A 55 -2.18 1.79 -13.03
N SER A 56 -2.27 1.34 -11.79
CA SER A 56 -2.92 0.08 -11.39
C SER A 56 -2.15 -1.20 -11.79
N THR A 57 -0.89 -1.06 -12.18
CA THR A 57 -0.06 -2.20 -12.65
C THR A 57 0.87 -2.76 -11.57
N SER A 58 1.14 -1.98 -10.52
CA SER A 58 2.19 -2.29 -9.54
C SER A 58 1.97 -3.59 -8.80
N ILE A 59 0.75 -3.84 -8.31
CA ILE A 59 0.42 -5.03 -7.52
C ILE A 59 0.57 -6.29 -8.38
N SER A 60 0.05 -6.28 -9.61
CA SER A 60 0.14 -7.40 -10.52
C SER A 60 1.59 -7.74 -10.89
N ALA A 61 2.41 -6.71 -11.17
CA ALA A 61 3.82 -6.88 -11.45
C ALA A 61 4.59 -7.42 -10.23
N ALA A 62 4.34 -6.83 -9.06
CA ALA A 62 4.96 -7.25 -7.80
C ALA A 62 4.56 -8.68 -7.41
N LEU A 63 3.30 -9.06 -7.60
CA LEU A 63 2.83 -10.42 -7.36
C LEU A 63 3.57 -11.43 -8.26
N GLY A 64 3.69 -11.14 -9.55
CA GLY A 64 4.46 -11.98 -10.46
C GLY A 64 5.92 -12.14 -10.03
N MET A 65 6.56 -11.07 -9.55
CA MET A 65 7.91 -11.13 -8.99
C MET A 65 7.96 -11.97 -7.71
N ALA A 66 7.00 -11.82 -6.80
CA ALA A 66 6.94 -12.58 -5.56
C ALA A 66 6.80 -14.09 -5.84
N ILE A 67 5.91 -14.47 -6.75
CA ILE A 67 5.74 -15.86 -7.20
C ILE A 67 7.04 -16.43 -7.79
N ALA A 68 7.71 -15.66 -8.66
CA ALA A 68 8.95 -16.08 -9.27
C ALA A 68 10.07 -16.29 -8.23
N ARG A 69 10.18 -15.39 -7.24
CA ARG A 69 11.16 -15.51 -6.15
C ARG A 69 10.87 -16.71 -5.26
N GLN A 70 9.62 -16.88 -4.89
CA GLN A 70 9.19 -18.03 -4.09
C GLN A 70 9.50 -19.36 -4.77
N SER A 71 9.25 -19.46 -6.07
CA SER A 71 9.55 -20.67 -6.85
C SER A 71 11.06 -20.97 -6.96
N GLN A 72 11.90 -19.94 -6.81
CA GLN A 72 13.37 -20.05 -6.81
C GLN A 72 13.95 -20.25 -5.41
N GLY A 73 13.14 -20.28 -4.36
CA GLY A 73 13.60 -20.32 -2.97
C GLY A 73 14.31 -19.04 -2.52
N ASP A 74 14.06 -17.93 -3.19
CA ASP A 74 14.63 -16.59 -2.87
C ASP A 74 13.76 -15.90 -1.83
N ASP A 75 14.37 -15.40 -0.75
CA ASP A 75 13.70 -14.79 0.41
C ASP A 75 13.48 -13.27 0.29
N ARG A 76 13.81 -12.68 -0.86
CA ARG A 76 13.61 -11.25 -1.13
C ARG A 76 12.19 -10.82 -0.87
N LYS A 77 12.08 -9.64 -0.26
CA LYS A 77 10.80 -8.98 -0.06
C LYS A 77 10.43 -8.19 -1.33
N ILE A 78 9.18 -8.35 -1.74
CA ILE A 78 8.63 -7.58 -2.86
C ILE A 78 7.63 -6.59 -2.28
N VAL A 79 7.81 -5.32 -2.62
CA VAL A 79 6.96 -4.23 -2.11
C VAL A 79 6.30 -3.51 -3.26
N ALA A 80 4.99 -3.39 -3.26
CA ALA A 80 4.24 -2.54 -4.18
C ALA A 80 3.74 -1.29 -3.45
N VAL A 81 3.96 -0.11 -4.03
CA VAL A 81 3.40 1.15 -3.51
C VAL A 81 2.40 1.68 -4.51
N ILE A 82 1.15 1.82 -4.09
CA ILE A 82 0.02 2.21 -4.92
C ILE A 82 -0.80 3.32 -4.27
N GLY A 83 -1.32 4.24 -5.06
CA GLY A 83 -2.25 5.27 -4.58
C GLY A 83 -3.70 4.79 -4.57
N ASP A 84 -4.55 5.45 -3.78
CA ASP A 84 -5.98 5.19 -3.66
C ASP A 84 -6.72 5.22 -5.00
N GLY A 85 -6.42 6.21 -5.84
CA GLY A 85 -7.00 6.31 -7.18
C GLY A 85 -6.61 5.13 -8.10
N ALA A 86 -5.39 4.65 -8.01
CA ALA A 86 -4.91 3.52 -8.80
C ALA A 86 -5.47 2.16 -8.32
N MET A 87 -5.91 2.06 -7.08
CA MET A 87 -6.58 0.88 -6.53
C MET A 87 -7.96 0.63 -7.13
N THR A 88 -8.56 1.61 -7.79
CA THR A 88 -9.92 1.50 -8.34
C THR A 88 -10.03 0.67 -9.63
N ALA A 89 -8.91 0.35 -10.27
CA ALA A 89 -8.90 -0.41 -11.51
C ALA A 89 -8.94 -1.93 -11.27
N GLY A 90 -9.58 -2.63 -12.18
CA GLY A 90 -9.78 -4.09 -12.10
C GLY A 90 -8.49 -4.88 -11.91
N MET A 91 -7.43 -4.54 -12.65
CA MET A 91 -6.15 -5.23 -12.57
C MET A 91 -5.54 -5.22 -11.15
N ALA A 92 -5.60 -4.09 -10.44
CA ALA A 92 -5.11 -4.00 -9.07
C ALA A 92 -5.93 -4.88 -8.13
N PHE A 93 -7.25 -4.86 -8.30
CA PHE A 93 -8.18 -5.66 -7.51
C PHE A 93 -8.01 -7.16 -7.77
N GLU A 94 -7.92 -7.56 -9.02
CA GLU A 94 -7.69 -8.96 -9.43
C GLU A 94 -6.39 -9.50 -8.86
N ALA A 95 -5.31 -8.70 -8.89
CA ALA A 95 -4.03 -9.09 -8.32
C ALA A 95 -4.10 -9.27 -6.79
N LEU A 96 -4.83 -8.41 -6.07
CA LEU A 96 -5.06 -8.56 -4.64
C LEU A 96 -5.86 -9.82 -4.31
N MET A 97 -6.94 -10.06 -5.05
CA MET A 97 -7.75 -11.28 -4.88
C MET A 97 -6.94 -12.54 -5.15
N HIS A 98 -6.07 -12.51 -6.18
CA HIS A 98 -5.19 -13.62 -6.47
C HIS A 98 -4.17 -13.83 -5.34
N ALA A 99 -3.50 -12.77 -4.89
CA ALA A 99 -2.51 -12.85 -3.81
C ALA A 99 -3.11 -13.41 -2.51
N GLY A 100 -4.30 -12.93 -2.12
CA GLY A 100 -5.00 -13.38 -0.93
C GLY A 100 -5.54 -14.81 -1.00
N GLY A 101 -5.63 -15.39 -2.20
CA GLY A 101 -6.05 -16.79 -2.39
C GLY A 101 -4.90 -17.78 -2.55
N MET A 102 -3.64 -17.32 -2.49
CA MET A 102 -2.48 -18.19 -2.69
C MET A 102 -2.06 -18.91 -1.41
N GLU A 103 -1.68 -20.19 -1.56
CA GLU A 103 -1.04 -20.99 -0.51
C GLU A 103 0.22 -21.66 -1.09
N PRO A 104 1.41 -21.44 -0.51
CA PRO A 104 1.69 -20.52 0.59
C PRO A 104 1.58 -19.05 0.17
N GLU A 105 1.35 -18.17 1.13
CA GLU A 105 1.25 -16.72 0.89
C GLU A 105 2.49 -16.18 0.18
N PRO A 106 2.31 -15.28 -0.81
CA PRO A 106 3.42 -14.66 -1.50
C PRO A 106 4.13 -13.66 -0.60
N ASN A 107 5.47 -13.59 -0.69
CA ASN A 107 6.27 -12.63 0.06
C ASN A 107 6.12 -11.21 -0.52
N LEU A 108 4.92 -10.69 -0.49
CA LEU A 108 4.47 -9.42 -1.06
C LEU A 108 3.92 -8.49 0.02
N LEU A 109 4.44 -7.27 0.07
CA LEU A 109 3.88 -6.18 0.86
C LEU A 109 3.25 -5.14 -0.07
N VAL A 110 1.97 -4.83 0.15
CA VAL A 110 1.28 -3.75 -0.56
C VAL A 110 1.13 -2.55 0.38
N ILE A 111 1.65 -1.40 -0.04
CA ILE A 111 1.54 -0.13 0.69
C ILE A 111 0.54 0.75 -0.06
N LEU A 112 -0.61 1.00 0.55
CA LEU A 112 -1.58 1.96 0.06
C LEU A 112 -1.23 3.37 0.56
N ASN A 113 -0.92 4.27 -0.37
CA ASN A 113 -0.72 5.68 -0.09
C ASN A 113 -2.02 6.44 -0.39
N ASP A 114 -2.83 6.63 0.64
CA ASP A 114 -4.10 7.35 0.55
C ASP A 114 -3.96 8.75 1.16
N ASN A 115 -4.06 9.77 0.32
CA ASN A 115 -4.07 11.17 0.71
C ASN A 115 -5.45 11.83 0.48
N ASN A 116 -6.48 11.03 0.21
CA ASN A 116 -7.84 11.47 -0.16
C ASN A 116 -7.87 12.38 -1.40
N MET A 117 -6.81 12.35 -2.22
CA MET A 117 -6.69 13.18 -3.42
C MET A 117 -6.35 12.30 -4.63
N SER A 118 -7.34 12.05 -5.46
CA SER A 118 -7.14 11.64 -6.84
C SER A 118 -7.26 12.87 -7.77
N ILE A 119 -7.03 12.71 -9.08
CA ILE A 119 -7.15 13.81 -10.07
C ILE A 119 -8.56 14.44 -10.05
N SER A 120 -9.56 13.67 -9.65
CA SER A 120 -10.93 14.09 -9.35
C SER A 120 -11.37 13.43 -8.05
N GLU A 121 -12.47 13.89 -7.47
CA GLU A 121 -13.04 13.21 -6.30
C GLU A 121 -13.21 11.73 -6.57
N ALA A 122 -12.76 10.90 -5.63
CA ALA A 122 -12.76 9.46 -5.79
C ALA A 122 -14.20 8.96 -5.94
N VAL A 123 -14.51 8.41 -7.11
CA VAL A 123 -15.81 7.83 -7.43
C VAL A 123 -15.71 6.31 -7.47
N GLY A 124 -16.64 5.64 -6.83
CA GLY A 124 -16.75 4.18 -6.92
C GLY A 124 -17.15 3.50 -5.61
N GLY A 125 -17.53 2.23 -5.74
CA GLY A 125 -17.99 1.41 -4.62
C GLY A 125 -16.88 1.10 -3.62
N LEU A 126 -15.67 0.85 -4.09
CA LEU A 126 -14.51 0.53 -3.25
C LEU A 126 -14.12 1.70 -2.35
N THR A 127 -14.04 2.91 -2.89
CA THR A 127 -13.76 4.12 -2.11
C THR A 127 -14.82 4.38 -1.03
N LYS A 128 -16.11 4.17 -1.40
CA LYS A 128 -17.21 4.25 -0.44
C LYS A 128 -17.11 3.18 0.64
N MET A 129 -16.67 1.98 0.29
CA MET A 129 -16.48 0.87 1.23
C MET A 129 -15.32 1.14 2.18
N LEU A 130 -14.16 1.54 1.67
CA LEU A 130 -12.99 1.91 2.47
C LEU A 130 -13.28 3.13 3.36
N GLY A 131 -13.91 4.17 2.80
CA GLY A 131 -14.33 5.35 3.56
C GLY A 131 -15.35 5.03 4.66
N ARG A 132 -16.24 4.05 4.45
CA ARG A 132 -17.15 3.57 5.49
C ARG A 132 -16.44 2.75 6.56
N ALA A 133 -15.47 1.92 6.19
CA ALA A 133 -14.68 1.14 7.13
C ALA A 133 -13.82 2.03 8.03
N THR A 134 -13.17 3.06 7.47
CA THR A 134 -12.30 3.98 8.20
C THR A 134 -13.03 5.15 8.86
N GLY A 135 -14.13 5.61 8.26
CA GLY A 135 -14.89 6.82 8.66
C GLY A 135 -16.18 6.56 9.43
N SER A 136 -16.43 5.34 9.90
CA SER A 136 -17.66 5.03 10.64
C SER A 136 -17.74 5.87 11.91
N ARG A 137 -18.65 6.88 11.89
CA ARG A 137 -18.98 7.72 13.06
C ARG A 137 -19.37 6.88 14.27
N THR A 138 -19.94 5.70 14.06
CA THR A 138 -20.27 4.70 15.09
C THR A 138 -19.02 4.12 15.77
N LEU A 139 -17.97 3.83 15.01
CA LEU A 139 -16.68 3.37 15.56
C LEU A 139 -15.98 4.46 16.37
N ASN A 140 -16.01 5.71 15.89
CA ASN A 140 -15.46 6.84 16.63
C ASN A 140 -16.30 7.18 17.87
N ALA A 141 -17.62 7.12 17.78
CA ALA A 141 -18.52 7.32 18.93
C ALA A 141 -18.37 6.21 19.99
N LEU A 142 -18.22 4.95 19.58
CA LEU A 142 -17.92 3.83 20.49
C LEU A 142 -16.52 3.97 21.13
N ARG A 143 -15.53 4.43 20.37
CA ARG A 143 -14.18 4.69 20.88
C ARG A 143 -14.16 5.84 21.90
N GLU A 144 -14.89 6.93 21.64
CA GLU A 144 -15.03 8.05 22.58
C GLU A 144 -15.91 7.71 23.78
N GLY A 145 -17.02 7.01 23.56
CA GLY A 145 -17.87 6.51 24.63
C GLY A 145 -17.15 5.52 25.54
N GLY A 146 -16.39 4.59 24.96
CA GLY A 146 -15.58 3.64 25.72
C GLY A 146 -14.48 4.32 26.55
N LYS A 147 -13.84 5.35 26.04
CA LYS A 147 -12.85 6.15 26.79
C LYS A 147 -13.49 6.93 27.98
N LYS A 148 -14.71 7.44 27.80
CA LYS A 148 -15.43 8.15 28.88
C LYS A 148 -15.90 7.22 30.00
N ILE A 149 -16.32 6.02 29.67
CA ILE A 149 -16.82 5.04 30.67
C ILE A 149 -15.65 4.38 31.43
N LEU A 150 -14.46 4.25 30.82
CA LEU A 150 -13.30 3.57 31.40
C LEU A 150 -12.32 4.49 32.13
N GLY A 151 -12.53 5.82 32.06
CA GLY A 151 -11.66 6.82 32.69
C GLY A 151 -11.71 6.88 34.20
N ASP A 152 -12.62 6.16 34.87
CA ASP A 152 -12.91 6.40 36.26
C ASP A 152 -12.76 5.18 37.22
N LYS A 153 -12.00 4.15 36.86
CA LYS A 153 -11.71 3.08 37.82
C LYS A 153 -10.29 2.51 37.74
N LYS A 154 -9.64 2.61 38.87
CA LYS A 154 -8.27 2.27 39.26
C LYS A 154 -7.94 0.76 39.25
N ASN A 155 -8.29 0.01 38.19
CA ASN A 155 -7.85 -1.38 37.99
C ASN A 155 -7.71 -1.64 36.49
N ASN A 156 -6.52 -1.71 36.06
CA ASN A 156 -5.92 -2.00 34.75
C ASN A 156 -6.85 -2.64 33.67
N PRO A 157 -7.93 -1.98 33.21
CA PRO A 157 -8.78 -2.47 32.13
C PRO A 157 -8.18 -2.20 30.75
N ALA A 158 -7.09 -1.44 30.69
CA ALA A 158 -6.47 -1.06 29.40
C ALA A 158 -6.00 -2.28 28.58
N ARG A 159 -5.61 -3.38 29.25
CA ARG A 159 -5.20 -4.60 28.60
C ARG A 159 -6.38 -5.40 28.01
N PHE A 160 -7.52 -5.34 28.71
CA PHE A 160 -8.76 -6.00 28.25
C PHE A 160 -9.39 -5.23 27.09
N VAL A 161 -9.40 -3.89 27.17
CA VAL A 161 -9.91 -3.00 26.12
C VAL A 161 -9.04 -3.09 24.86
N LYS A 162 -7.70 -3.15 24.99
CA LYS A 162 -6.79 -3.30 23.87
C LYS A 162 -7.04 -4.65 23.14
N ARG A 163 -7.19 -5.73 23.90
CA ARG A 163 -7.49 -7.06 23.36
C ARG A 163 -8.89 -7.13 22.73
N TRP A 164 -9.85 -6.40 23.28
CA TRP A 164 -11.21 -6.28 22.75
C TRP A 164 -11.23 -5.39 21.49
N GLU A 165 -10.47 -4.31 21.46
CA GLU A 165 -10.30 -3.46 20.30
C GLU A 165 -9.62 -4.20 19.12
N GLU A 166 -8.65 -5.03 19.39
CA GLU A 166 -8.00 -5.91 18.40
C GLU A 166 -8.97 -6.96 17.85
N HIS A 167 -9.78 -7.56 18.72
CA HIS A 167 -10.77 -8.58 18.31
C HIS A 167 -11.95 -7.98 17.51
N TRP A 168 -12.37 -6.76 17.85
CA TRP A 168 -13.42 -6.04 17.11
C TRP A 168 -12.93 -5.47 15.80
N LYS A 169 -11.69 -5.05 15.72
CA LYS A 169 -11.07 -4.64 14.46
C LYS A 169 -11.05 -5.80 13.45
N GLY A 170 -10.74 -7.00 13.89
CA GLY A 170 -10.78 -8.21 13.05
C GLY A 170 -12.18 -8.63 12.61
N MET A 171 -13.25 -8.19 13.30
CA MET A 171 -14.62 -8.60 12.97
C MET A 171 -15.36 -7.60 12.06
N PHE A 172 -14.94 -6.33 12.02
CA PHE A 172 -15.65 -5.28 11.28
C PHE A 172 -14.81 -4.52 10.25
N VAL A 173 -13.49 -4.71 10.26
CA VAL A 173 -12.65 -4.29 9.14
C VAL A 173 -12.58 -5.49 8.20
N PRO A 174 -12.87 -5.35 6.92
CA PRO A 174 -12.55 -6.40 5.96
C PRO A 174 -11.02 -6.48 5.80
N SER A 175 -10.36 -6.94 6.86
CA SER A 175 -8.95 -7.32 6.86
C SER A 175 -8.71 -8.45 5.85
N THR A 176 -9.72 -9.29 5.63
CA THR A 176 -9.72 -10.37 4.64
C THR A 176 -9.40 -9.96 3.20
N MET A 177 -9.31 -8.69 2.90
CA MET A 177 -8.85 -8.20 1.61
C MET A 177 -7.33 -7.93 1.58
N PHE A 178 -6.68 -7.89 2.76
CA PHE A 178 -5.28 -7.50 2.95
C PHE A 178 -4.51 -8.40 3.93
N GLU A 179 -5.12 -9.49 4.44
CA GLU A 179 -4.44 -10.54 5.19
C GLU A 179 -3.91 -11.63 4.30
#